data_c168f0b70a0b6e110aae0813c5929bc9
#
_entry.id   c168f0b70a0b6e110aae0813c5929bc9
#
_cell.length_a   1.000
_cell.length_b   1.000
_cell.length_c   1.000
_cell.angle_alpha   90.00
_cell.angle_beta   90.00
_cell.angle_gamma   90.00
#
_symmetry.space_group_name_H-M   'P 1'
#
loop_
_entity.id
_entity.type
_entity.pdbx_description
1 polymer ?
#
loop_
_entity_poly.entity_id
_entity_poly.type
_entity_poly.pdbx_seq_one_letter_code
_entity_poly.pdbx_strand_id
1 'polypeptide(L)'
;MPYRYAIFGSGRQGTAAAYDLARFGDADTVFTTDIDERQAKRSAARVNKLIGKEIATPRVVDVSDYSTVVSFLREDNIDAFVGATPYFYNFDLTRAAIEAGAGMTDLGGNTDVVKSQLALSSQAAESGISIVPDCGQVPGMGTTLIIYAMEQLDQPRDVFMWDCGLPVDPEPPWNYKLTFNIEGLTNEYFGDCLFIRDGKTVAIPALEEYETLELPEPIGTLEAFTTAGGLSTASTTFEGKLRTLQNKTLRYPGNREQLKVMQNLGLLDLEPIIVDGQSVIPRHVLHELWDPQIRADENTKDFIFIRALAQGVSDGRETEAEVNLLHYFDERTGFTAMEQGTGWHAAILTGAIARGEVESGVIPVEYAMTGKAFVEHAGKRGFEVTVELRESE
;
A
#
# COMPACT_ATOMS: atom_id res chain seq x y z
N MET A 1 22.14 16.48 -7.73
CA MET A 1 22.87 16.14 -6.47
C MET A 1 22.20 14.92 -5.88
N PRO A 2 22.89 14.03 -5.17
CA PRO A 2 22.22 12.90 -4.52
C PRO A 2 21.31 13.37 -3.40
N TYR A 3 20.25 12.60 -3.11
CA TYR A 3 19.16 12.95 -2.21
C TYR A 3 19.34 12.38 -0.81
N ARG A 4 18.73 13.03 0.17
CA ARG A 4 18.71 12.60 1.56
C ARG A 4 17.28 12.17 1.93
N TYR A 5 17.12 10.91 2.26
CA TYR A 5 15.83 10.32 2.57
C TYR A 5 15.70 9.97 4.05
N ALA A 6 14.47 9.93 4.54
CA ALA A 6 14.13 9.35 5.83
C ALA A 6 13.01 8.32 5.70
N ILE A 7 13.04 7.33 6.58
CA ILE A 7 11.97 6.35 6.74
C ILE A 7 11.48 6.44 8.17
N PHE A 8 10.27 6.89 8.39
CA PHE A 8 9.65 6.85 9.70
C PHE A 8 8.95 5.51 9.91
N GLY A 9 9.49 4.70 10.83
CA GLY A 9 9.11 3.32 11.06
C GLY A 9 10.01 2.33 10.32
N SER A 10 10.98 1.76 11.03
CA SER A 10 11.98 0.82 10.50
C SER A 10 11.53 -0.64 10.63
N GLY A 11 10.22 -0.91 10.55
CA GLY A 11 9.65 -2.25 10.45
C GLY A 11 9.99 -2.93 9.12
N ARG A 12 9.24 -4.00 8.79
CA ARG A 12 9.45 -4.78 7.56
C ARG A 12 9.33 -3.91 6.31
N GLN A 13 8.23 -3.17 6.17
CA GLN A 13 7.93 -2.33 5.00
C GLN A 13 8.90 -1.15 4.89
N GLY A 14 9.16 -0.45 6.00
CA GLY A 14 10.10 0.67 6.01
C GLY A 14 11.53 0.23 5.69
N THR A 15 11.97 -0.95 6.13
CA THR A 15 13.28 -1.50 5.76
C THR A 15 13.37 -1.80 4.26
N ALA A 16 12.30 -2.31 3.66
CA ALA A 16 12.25 -2.55 2.22
C ALA A 16 12.29 -1.23 1.42
N ALA A 17 11.56 -0.21 1.86
CA ALA A 17 11.60 1.13 1.26
C ALA A 17 13.01 1.76 1.40
N ALA A 18 13.65 1.64 2.57
CA ALA A 18 15.02 2.12 2.78
C ALA A 18 16.03 1.46 1.83
N TYR A 19 15.91 0.15 1.63
CA TYR A 19 16.76 -0.58 0.69
C TYR A 19 16.56 -0.10 -0.75
N ASP A 20 15.32 0.08 -1.17
CA ASP A 20 15.02 0.50 -2.54
C ASP A 20 15.53 1.93 -2.81
N LEU A 21 15.28 2.88 -1.91
CA LEU A 21 15.83 4.24 -2.03
C LEU A 21 17.36 4.25 -2.03
N ALA A 22 18.00 3.44 -1.18
CA ALA A 22 19.46 3.31 -1.15
C ALA A 22 20.01 2.75 -2.48
N ARG A 23 19.26 1.91 -3.18
CA ARG A 23 19.68 1.24 -4.41
C ARG A 23 19.34 2.01 -5.68
N PHE A 24 18.16 2.64 -5.75
CA PHE A 24 17.58 3.20 -6.96
C PHE A 24 17.20 4.69 -6.83
N GLY A 25 17.29 5.26 -5.61
CA GLY A 25 16.84 6.62 -5.32
C GLY A 25 17.92 7.70 -5.49
N ASP A 26 19.08 7.38 -6.03
CA ASP A 26 20.25 8.31 -6.07
C ASP A 26 20.57 8.89 -4.69
N ALA A 27 20.49 8.04 -3.65
CA ALA A 27 20.63 8.45 -2.27
C ALA A 27 22.08 8.80 -1.88
N ASP A 28 22.24 9.96 -1.21
CA ASP A 28 23.42 10.27 -0.40
C ASP A 28 23.35 9.52 0.93
N THR A 29 22.21 9.61 1.58
CA THR A 29 21.95 8.98 2.87
C THR A 29 20.48 8.60 2.97
N VAL A 30 20.21 7.45 3.58
CA VAL A 30 18.86 7.02 3.98
C VAL A 30 18.82 6.88 5.50
N PHE A 31 18.07 7.74 6.18
CA PHE A 31 17.87 7.61 7.62
C PHE A 31 16.76 6.58 7.91
N THR A 32 17.13 5.51 8.61
CA THR A 32 16.16 4.54 9.14
C THR A 32 15.79 4.97 10.54
N THR A 33 14.54 5.44 10.74
CA THR A 33 14.11 5.95 12.05
C THR A 33 13.07 5.06 12.69
N ASP A 34 13.13 4.94 13.99
CA ASP A 34 12.15 4.21 14.81
C ASP A 34 12.19 4.75 16.24
N ILE A 35 11.13 4.54 17.01
CA ILE A 35 11.12 4.81 18.44
C ILE A 35 12.01 3.80 19.20
N ASP A 36 12.11 2.55 18.69
CA ASP A 36 13.06 1.56 19.19
C ASP A 36 14.41 1.67 18.43
N GLU A 37 15.42 2.12 19.14
CA GLU A 37 16.79 2.25 18.61
C GLU A 37 17.32 0.94 18.00
N ARG A 38 16.97 -0.21 18.58
CA ARG A 38 17.42 -1.53 18.08
C ARG A 38 16.82 -1.81 16.72
N GLN A 39 15.55 -1.43 16.51
CA GLN A 39 14.88 -1.62 15.23
C GLN A 39 15.49 -0.70 14.15
N ALA A 40 15.72 0.57 14.46
CA ALA A 40 16.40 1.50 13.55
C ALA A 40 17.80 0.98 13.14
N LYS A 41 18.60 0.53 14.12
CA LYS A 41 19.94 -0.05 13.88
C LYS A 41 19.89 -1.34 13.05
N ARG A 42 18.92 -2.24 13.31
CA ARG A 42 18.76 -3.48 12.56
C ARG A 42 18.43 -3.20 11.09
N SER A 43 17.52 -2.26 10.84
CA SER A 43 17.15 -1.82 9.50
C SER A 43 18.36 -1.25 8.75
N ALA A 44 19.07 -0.27 9.33
CA ALA A 44 20.27 0.31 8.73
C ALA A 44 21.32 -0.76 8.40
N ALA A 45 21.62 -1.65 9.34
CA ALA A 45 22.60 -2.72 9.15
C ALA A 45 22.21 -3.68 8.01
N ARG A 46 20.89 -4.04 7.91
CA ARG A 46 20.39 -4.88 6.81
C ARG A 46 20.56 -4.17 5.46
N VAL A 47 20.15 -2.90 5.36
CA VAL A 47 20.30 -2.10 4.14
C VAL A 47 21.76 -1.98 3.74
N ASN A 48 22.64 -1.57 4.65
CA ASN A 48 24.08 -1.42 4.39
C ASN A 48 24.73 -2.73 3.91
N LYS A 49 24.36 -3.86 4.55
CA LYS A 49 24.82 -5.19 4.15
C LYS A 49 24.38 -5.54 2.71
N LEU A 50 23.13 -5.28 2.36
CA LEU A 50 22.58 -5.61 1.03
C LEU A 50 23.14 -4.71 -0.07
N ILE A 51 23.38 -3.44 0.24
CA ILE A 51 23.97 -2.46 -0.70
C ILE A 51 25.50 -2.63 -0.82
N GLY A 52 26.15 -3.13 0.24
CA GLY A 52 27.61 -3.28 0.30
C GLY A 52 28.39 -2.01 0.62
N LYS A 53 27.70 -0.97 1.14
CA LYS A 53 28.31 0.28 1.63
C LYS A 53 27.49 0.90 2.75
N GLU A 54 28.12 1.78 3.55
CA GLU A 54 27.44 2.56 4.60
C GLU A 54 26.68 3.74 3.97
N ILE A 55 25.39 3.54 3.75
CA ILE A 55 24.48 4.53 3.16
C ILE A 55 23.24 4.75 4.06
N ALA A 56 22.85 3.75 4.83
CA ALA A 56 21.75 3.83 5.78
C ALA A 56 22.28 4.19 7.17
N THR A 57 21.68 5.20 7.80
CA THR A 57 22.05 5.72 9.11
C THR A 57 20.88 5.62 10.07
N PRO A 58 21.04 4.93 11.23
CA PRO A 58 19.93 4.81 12.19
C PRO A 58 19.73 6.11 12.98
N ARG A 59 18.48 6.44 13.30
CA ARG A 59 18.09 7.55 14.20
C ARG A 59 16.94 7.10 15.10
N VAL A 60 16.92 7.58 16.31
CA VAL A 60 15.76 7.44 17.19
C VAL A 60 14.86 8.66 17.00
N VAL A 61 13.63 8.45 16.54
CA VAL A 61 12.64 9.50 16.36
C VAL A 61 11.28 8.96 16.81
N ASP A 62 10.66 9.67 17.74
CA ASP A 62 9.27 9.42 18.13
C ASP A 62 8.37 10.29 17.23
N VAL A 63 7.60 9.65 16.34
CA VAL A 63 6.69 10.36 15.42
C VAL A 63 5.51 11.01 16.12
N SER A 64 5.23 10.67 17.38
CA SER A 64 4.21 11.34 18.20
C SER A 64 4.68 12.70 18.70
N ASP A 65 5.99 12.98 18.71
CA ASP A 65 6.56 14.30 19.01
C ASP A 65 6.74 15.09 17.71
N TYR A 66 5.71 15.86 17.37
CA TYR A 66 5.68 16.70 16.17
C TYR A 66 6.91 17.60 16.04
N SER A 67 7.36 18.21 17.14
CA SER A 67 8.50 19.14 17.11
C SER A 67 9.81 18.44 16.79
N THR A 68 10.00 17.24 17.31
CA THR A 68 11.15 16.40 17.03
C THR A 68 11.18 15.98 15.55
N VAL A 69 10.01 15.62 14.97
CA VAL A 69 9.92 15.29 13.53
C VAL A 69 10.33 16.47 12.66
N VAL A 70 9.74 17.65 12.89
CA VAL A 70 10.07 18.87 12.11
C VAL A 70 11.55 19.25 12.25
N SER A 71 12.10 19.22 13.45
CA SER A 71 13.52 19.53 13.70
C SER A 71 14.43 18.57 12.96
N PHE A 72 14.16 17.24 13.05
CA PHE A 72 14.93 16.23 12.34
C PHE A 72 14.90 16.42 10.82
N LEU A 73 13.73 16.65 10.23
CA LEU A 73 13.59 16.86 8.78
C LEU A 73 14.42 18.08 8.31
N ARG A 74 14.42 19.18 9.08
CA ARG A 74 15.17 20.40 8.75
C ARG A 74 16.67 20.26 8.97
N GLU A 75 17.09 19.77 10.13
CA GLU A 75 18.50 19.71 10.54
C GLU A 75 19.30 18.73 9.68
N ASP A 76 18.69 17.58 9.34
CA ASP A 76 19.31 16.60 8.48
C ASP A 76 19.05 16.87 6.98
N ASN A 77 18.39 17.99 6.62
CA ASN A 77 18.10 18.41 5.24
C ASN A 77 17.45 17.27 4.42
N ILE A 78 16.35 16.74 4.90
CA ILE A 78 15.64 15.64 4.23
C ILE A 78 14.89 16.17 3.00
N ASP A 79 15.18 15.62 1.82
CA ASP A 79 14.50 15.96 0.57
C ASP A 79 13.09 15.34 0.51
N ALA A 80 12.99 14.06 0.87
CA ALA A 80 11.71 13.35 0.94
C ALA A 80 11.78 12.17 1.93
N PHE A 81 10.61 11.72 2.41
CA PHE A 81 10.54 10.62 3.35
C PHE A 81 9.34 9.69 3.13
N VAL A 82 9.42 8.48 3.68
CA VAL A 82 8.34 7.50 3.74
C VAL A 82 7.80 7.43 5.16
N GLY A 83 6.50 7.65 5.35
CA GLY A 83 5.77 7.35 6.57
C GLY A 83 5.35 5.87 6.59
N ALA A 84 6.16 5.01 7.23
CA ALA A 84 5.91 3.58 7.39
C ALA A 84 5.49 3.23 8.83
N THR A 85 4.80 4.16 9.47
CA THR A 85 4.20 4.06 10.81
C THR A 85 2.70 3.78 10.72
N PRO A 86 2.01 3.47 11.83
CA PRO A 86 0.56 3.35 11.83
C PRO A 86 -0.14 4.58 11.26
N TYR A 87 -1.19 4.36 10.47
CA TYR A 87 -1.89 5.37 9.66
C TYR A 87 -2.36 6.62 10.43
N PHE A 88 -2.64 6.50 11.71
CA PHE A 88 -3.12 7.63 12.53
C PHE A 88 -2.05 8.72 12.78
N TYR A 89 -0.78 8.46 12.44
CA TYR A 89 0.29 9.48 12.42
C TYR A 89 0.39 10.22 11.09
N ASN A 90 -0.19 9.69 9.99
CA ASN A 90 0.05 10.22 8.64
C ASN A 90 -0.39 11.69 8.49
N PHE A 91 -1.48 12.10 9.16
CA PHE A 91 -1.92 13.50 9.12
C PHE A 91 -0.90 14.46 9.75
N ASP A 92 -0.37 14.14 10.93
CA ASP A 92 0.65 14.97 11.57
C ASP A 92 1.99 14.92 10.85
N LEU A 93 2.36 13.79 10.27
CA LEU A 93 3.53 13.67 9.37
C LEU A 93 3.36 14.55 8.13
N THR A 94 2.17 14.62 7.53
CA THR A 94 1.85 15.54 6.42
C THR A 94 2.05 17.00 6.82
N ARG A 95 1.58 17.39 7.99
CA ARG A 95 1.81 18.76 8.52
C ARG A 95 3.30 19.04 8.75
N ALA A 96 4.01 18.07 9.32
CA ALA A 96 5.45 18.19 9.55
C ALA A 96 6.23 18.30 8.23
N ALA A 97 5.84 17.54 7.19
CA ALA A 97 6.39 17.63 5.84
C ALA A 97 6.25 19.05 5.28
N ILE A 98 5.04 19.61 5.35
CA ILE A 98 4.74 20.99 4.89
C ILE A 98 5.58 22.01 5.65
N GLU A 99 5.63 21.90 6.97
CA GLU A 99 6.39 22.84 7.82
C GLU A 99 7.89 22.74 7.59
N ALA A 100 8.41 21.54 7.36
CA ALA A 100 9.84 21.30 7.14
C ALA A 100 10.29 21.57 5.68
N GLY A 101 9.37 21.55 4.72
CA GLY A 101 9.69 21.67 3.30
C GLY A 101 10.22 20.36 2.71
N ALA A 102 9.85 19.20 3.25
CA ALA A 102 10.26 17.87 2.77
C ALA A 102 9.11 17.16 2.06
N GLY A 103 9.38 16.47 0.95
CA GLY A 103 8.37 15.64 0.29
C GLY A 103 8.00 14.40 1.12
N MET A 104 6.82 13.80 0.87
CA MET A 104 6.34 12.67 1.65
C MET A 104 5.58 11.66 0.81
N THR A 105 5.76 10.39 1.14
CA THR A 105 4.79 9.32 0.86
C THR A 105 4.42 8.60 2.15
N ASP A 106 3.27 7.92 2.17
CA ASP A 106 2.91 6.99 3.25
C ASP A 106 2.30 5.70 2.71
N LEU A 107 2.09 4.72 3.58
CA LEU A 107 1.62 3.40 3.19
C LEU A 107 0.09 3.26 3.29
N GLY A 108 -0.62 4.34 3.59
CA GLY A 108 -2.07 4.35 3.71
C GLY A 108 -2.61 3.68 4.98
N GLY A 109 -3.80 3.10 4.85
CA GLY A 109 -4.46 2.33 5.90
C GLY A 109 -5.77 2.91 6.43
N ASN A 110 -6.15 4.14 6.04
CA ASN A 110 -7.42 4.74 6.41
C ASN A 110 -7.81 5.90 5.47
N THR A 111 -8.88 5.74 4.70
CA THR A 111 -9.32 6.70 3.69
C THR A 111 -9.74 8.07 4.28
N ASP A 112 -10.24 8.13 5.51
CA ASP A 112 -10.62 9.44 6.10
C ASP A 112 -9.40 10.24 6.54
N VAL A 113 -8.32 9.56 6.94
CA VAL A 113 -7.01 10.21 7.16
C VAL A 113 -6.49 10.76 5.84
N VAL A 114 -6.56 9.99 4.76
CA VAL A 114 -6.14 10.43 3.40
C VAL A 114 -6.93 11.66 2.95
N LYS A 115 -8.26 11.69 3.13
CA LYS A 115 -9.08 12.88 2.83
C LYS A 115 -8.62 14.11 3.62
N SER A 116 -8.25 13.90 4.90
CA SER A 116 -7.72 14.97 5.74
C SER A 116 -6.36 15.48 5.25
N GLN A 117 -5.49 14.58 4.77
CA GLN A 117 -4.22 14.94 4.13
C GLN A 117 -4.46 15.74 2.84
N LEU A 118 -5.37 15.29 1.97
CA LEU A 118 -5.75 15.99 0.72
C LEU A 118 -6.26 17.41 0.96
N ALA A 119 -6.95 17.66 2.08
CA ALA A 119 -7.39 19.00 2.44
C ALA A 119 -6.24 20.00 2.68
N LEU A 120 -5.01 19.52 2.88
CA LEU A 120 -3.80 20.33 3.02
C LEU A 120 -3.08 20.60 1.68
N SER A 121 -3.65 20.18 0.53
CA SER A 121 -2.98 20.24 -0.77
C SER A 121 -2.53 21.66 -1.14
N SER A 122 -3.35 22.70 -0.90
CA SER A 122 -2.96 24.09 -1.16
C SER A 122 -1.75 24.52 -0.34
N GLN A 123 -1.68 24.12 0.96
CA GLN A 123 -0.56 24.47 1.82
C GLN A 123 0.74 23.78 1.37
N ALA A 124 0.65 22.49 0.96
CA ALA A 124 1.78 21.78 0.40
C ALA A 124 2.27 22.41 -0.92
N ALA A 125 1.35 22.81 -1.80
CA ALA A 125 1.67 23.49 -3.05
C ALA A 125 2.34 24.86 -2.81
N GLU A 126 1.85 25.65 -1.86
CA GLU A 126 2.48 26.93 -1.47
C GLU A 126 3.89 26.74 -0.91
N SER A 127 4.14 25.63 -0.23
CA SER A 127 5.46 25.25 0.26
C SER A 127 6.37 24.61 -0.81
N GLY A 128 5.85 24.39 -2.03
CA GLY A 128 6.58 23.83 -3.16
C GLY A 128 6.94 22.36 -3.02
N ILE A 129 6.25 21.59 -2.16
CA ILE A 129 6.49 20.16 -1.93
C ILE A 129 5.36 19.30 -2.46
N SER A 130 5.68 18.04 -2.71
CA SER A 130 4.73 17.02 -3.11
C SER A 130 4.55 15.98 -2.01
N ILE A 131 3.31 15.60 -1.75
CA ILE A 131 2.93 14.56 -0.78
C ILE A 131 1.99 13.59 -1.50
N VAL A 132 2.28 12.30 -1.40
CA VAL A 132 1.44 11.25 -1.99
C VAL A 132 1.08 10.25 -0.91
N PRO A 133 -0.17 10.24 -0.42
CA PRO A 133 -0.66 9.20 0.48
C PRO A 133 -0.94 7.88 -0.25
N ASP A 134 -1.15 6.80 0.52
CA ASP A 134 -1.60 5.50 -0.01
C ASP A 134 -0.62 4.81 -0.97
N CYS A 135 0.67 4.88 -0.71
CA CYS A 135 1.70 4.29 -1.58
C CYS A 135 2.04 2.82 -1.24
N GLY A 136 1.10 2.07 -0.67
CA GLY A 136 1.27 0.65 -0.36
C GLY A 136 1.18 -0.28 -1.58
N GLN A 137 0.87 -1.56 -1.31
CA GLN A 137 0.61 -2.54 -2.37
C GLN A 137 -0.81 -2.32 -2.93
N VAL A 138 -1.85 -2.35 -2.07
CA VAL A 138 -3.25 -1.94 -2.37
C VAL A 138 -3.83 -1.35 -1.07
N PRO A 139 -4.13 -0.04 -1.06
CA PRO A 139 -3.99 0.94 -2.14
C PRO A 139 -2.53 1.28 -2.46
N GLY A 140 -2.28 1.73 -3.68
CA GLY A 140 -0.97 2.16 -4.15
C GLY A 140 -0.56 1.48 -5.46
N MET A 141 0.25 0.42 -5.41
CA MET A 141 0.70 -0.30 -6.61
C MET A 141 -0.48 -0.79 -7.46
N GLY A 142 -1.50 -1.37 -6.83
CA GLY A 142 -2.71 -1.81 -7.54
C GLY A 142 -3.42 -0.65 -8.24
N THR A 143 -3.54 0.49 -7.56
CA THR A 143 -4.12 1.71 -8.16
C THR A 143 -3.32 2.17 -9.38
N THR A 144 -1.99 2.14 -9.29
CA THR A 144 -1.12 2.51 -10.43
C THR A 144 -1.24 1.51 -11.58
N LEU A 145 -1.44 0.21 -11.29
CA LEU A 145 -1.70 -0.80 -12.33
C LEU A 145 -3.09 -0.65 -12.97
N ILE A 146 -4.10 -0.20 -12.21
CA ILE A 146 -5.40 0.22 -12.79
C ILE A 146 -5.18 1.34 -13.81
N ILE A 147 -4.40 2.37 -13.46
CA ILE A 147 -4.07 3.48 -14.38
C ILE A 147 -3.38 2.93 -15.63
N TYR A 148 -2.43 2.01 -15.46
CA TYR A 148 -1.74 1.41 -16.59
C TYR A 148 -2.68 0.61 -17.51
N ALA A 149 -3.64 -0.13 -16.95
CA ALA A 149 -4.65 -0.82 -17.74
C ALA A 149 -5.56 0.17 -18.51
N MET A 150 -5.97 1.26 -17.85
CA MET A 150 -6.76 2.32 -18.50
C MET A 150 -5.99 3.03 -19.61
N GLU A 151 -4.68 3.23 -19.45
CA GLU A 151 -3.80 3.85 -20.48
C GLU A 151 -3.69 3.02 -21.77
N GLN A 152 -4.11 1.75 -21.77
CA GLN A 152 -4.14 0.91 -22.98
C GLN A 152 -5.38 1.16 -23.85
N LEU A 153 -6.35 1.94 -23.37
CA LEU A 153 -7.63 2.21 -24.02
C LEU A 153 -7.80 3.69 -24.29
N ASP A 154 -8.45 4.04 -25.44
CA ASP A 154 -8.80 5.43 -25.73
C ASP A 154 -9.90 5.94 -24.80
N GLN A 155 -10.85 5.08 -24.44
CA GLN A 155 -11.99 5.40 -23.60
C GLN A 155 -12.26 4.24 -22.61
N PRO A 156 -11.55 4.18 -21.47
CA PRO A 156 -11.84 3.22 -20.41
C PRO A 156 -13.23 3.50 -19.80
N ARG A 157 -13.98 2.44 -19.51
CA ARG A 157 -15.35 2.52 -19.03
C ARG A 157 -15.57 1.73 -17.74
N ASP A 158 -15.13 0.49 -17.73
CA ASP A 158 -15.28 -0.42 -16.58
C ASP A 158 -13.92 -0.91 -16.14
N VAL A 159 -13.64 -0.84 -14.85
CA VAL A 159 -12.33 -1.19 -14.31
C VAL A 159 -12.50 -2.09 -13.08
N PHE A 160 -11.76 -3.18 -13.07
CA PHE A 160 -11.80 -4.21 -12.03
C PHE A 160 -10.39 -4.51 -11.55
N MET A 161 -10.24 -4.72 -10.26
CA MET A 161 -8.98 -5.14 -9.66
C MET A 161 -9.19 -6.32 -8.73
N TRP A 162 -8.27 -7.28 -8.78
CA TRP A 162 -8.12 -8.37 -7.83
C TRP A 162 -6.69 -8.37 -7.33
N ASP A 163 -6.52 -8.53 -6.02
CA ASP A 163 -5.20 -8.50 -5.42
C ASP A 163 -5.06 -9.46 -4.24
N CYS A 164 -3.85 -9.89 -3.98
CA CYS A 164 -3.47 -10.59 -2.76
C CYS A 164 -2.01 -10.43 -2.39
N GLY A 165 -1.73 -10.75 -1.11
CA GLY A 165 -0.43 -11.14 -0.59
C GLY A 165 -0.63 -12.40 0.26
N LEU A 166 -0.12 -13.55 -0.20
CA LEU A 166 -0.41 -14.85 0.38
C LEU A 166 0.86 -15.69 0.58
N PRO A 167 0.92 -16.57 1.59
CA PRO A 167 2.02 -17.51 1.71
C PRO A 167 2.03 -18.49 0.52
N VAL A 168 3.22 -18.85 0.04
CA VAL A 168 3.39 -19.87 -1.00
C VAL A 168 2.93 -21.23 -0.50
N ASP A 169 3.22 -21.53 0.78
CA ASP A 169 2.83 -22.75 1.46
C ASP A 169 1.77 -22.42 2.52
N PRO A 170 0.46 -22.51 2.19
CA PRO A 170 -0.61 -22.19 3.14
C PRO A 170 -0.71 -23.23 4.26
N GLU A 171 -0.82 -22.77 5.49
CA GLU A 171 -0.92 -23.61 6.69
C GLU A 171 -2.31 -23.45 7.34
N PRO A 172 -3.07 -24.56 7.54
CA PRO A 172 -4.32 -24.51 8.31
C PRO A 172 -4.08 -24.06 9.77
N PRO A 173 -5.08 -23.47 10.43
CA PRO A 173 -6.44 -23.25 9.93
C PRO A 173 -6.61 -22.01 9.07
N TRP A 174 -5.67 -21.06 9.13
CA TRP A 174 -5.87 -19.73 8.55
C TRP A 174 -5.48 -19.64 7.07
N ASN A 175 -4.53 -20.46 6.59
CA ASN A 175 -3.96 -20.38 5.23
C ASN A 175 -3.50 -18.96 4.87
N TYR A 176 -3.07 -18.20 5.87
CA TYR A 176 -2.70 -16.78 5.75
C TYR A 176 -1.51 -16.45 6.64
N LYS A 177 -0.62 -15.59 6.18
CA LYS A 177 0.50 -15.05 6.97
C LYS A 177 0.52 -13.53 6.86
N LEU A 178 0.54 -12.86 8.01
CA LEU A 178 0.49 -11.41 8.14
C LEU A 178 1.90 -10.82 8.10
N THR A 179 2.19 -10.01 7.10
CA THR A 179 3.50 -9.37 6.88
C THR A 179 3.50 -7.87 7.22
N PHE A 180 2.36 -7.31 7.63
CA PHE A 180 2.17 -5.91 7.97
C PHE A 180 1.43 -5.72 9.30
N ASN A 181 0.77 -4.60 9.54
CA ASN A 181 0.09 -4.33 10.81
C ASN A 181 -1.30 -4.99 10.85
N ILE A 182 -1.64 -5.61 11.98
CA ILE A 182 -2.94 -6.28 12.20
C ILE A 182 -4.13 -5.30 12.13
N GLU A 183 -3.94 -4.03 12.54
CA GLU A 183 -4.97 -2.99 12.39
C GLU A 183 -5.32 -2.74 10.92
N GLY A 184 -4.31 -2.69 10.05
CA GLY A 184 -4.51 -2.57 8.61
C GLY A 184 -5.32 -3.75 8.07
N LEU A 185 -4.95 -4.99 8.44
CA LEU A 185 -5.65 -6.20 8.02
C LEU A 185 -7.13 -6.19 8.43
N THR A 186 -7.43 -5.87 9.67
CA THR A 186 -8.81 -5.91 10.17
C THR A 186 -9.66 -4.76 9.63
N ASN A 187 -9.04 -3.63 9.25
CA ASN A 187 -9.74 -2.55 8.55
C ASN A 187 -10.25 -2.98 7.17
N GLU A 188 -9.52 -3.85 6.45
CA GLU A 188 -9.98 -4.39 5.16
C GLU A 188 -11.30 -5.16 5.27
N TYR A 189 -11.55 -5.82 6.41
CA TYR A 189 -12.70 -6.70 6.63
C TYR A 189 -13.88 -6.02 7.35
N PHE A 190 -13.80 -4.72 7.56
CA PHE A 190 -14.78 -3.97 8.35
C PHE A 190 -15.29 -2.73 7.60
N GLY A 191 -16.60 -2.45 7.74
CA GLY A 191 -17.23 -1.29 7.14
C GLY A 191 -17.53 -1.47 5.65
N ASP A 192 -17.54 -0.35 4.93
CA ASP A 192 -17.95 -0.27 3.55
C ASP A 192 -16.78 -0.07 2.58
N CYS A 193 -16.84 -0.78 1.46
CA CYS A 193 -15.99 -0.57 0.29
C CYS A 193 -16.64 0.49 -0.60
N LEU A 194 -15.89 1.52 -1.00
CA LEU A 194 -16.39 2.55 -1.89
C LEU A 194 -16.06 2.19 -3.34
N PHE A 195 -17.06 1.80 -4.10
CA PHE A 195 -16.94 1.40 -5.50
C PHE A 195 -17.71 2.36 -6.41
N ILE A 196 -17.47 2.30 -7.71
CA ILE A 196 -18.29 2.99 -8.70
C ILE A 196 -19.22 1.96 -9.35
N ARG A 197 -20.51 2.27 -9.37
CA ARG A 197 -21.55 1.53 -10.09
C ARG A 197 -22.42 2.54 -10.87
N ASP A 198 -22.60 2.32 -12.16
CA ASP A 198 -23.35 3.22 -13.04
C ASP A 198 -22.91 4.69 -12.94
N GLY A 199 -21.58 4.91 -12.84
CA GLY A 199 -20.95 6.23 -12.77
C GLY A 199 -21.03 6.92 -11.41
N LYS A 200 -21.52 6.28 -10.36
CA LYS A 200 -21.67 6.86 -9.02
C LYS A 200 -20.94 6.03 -7.97
N THR A 201 -20.38 6.71 -7.00
CA THR A 201 -19.81 6.07 -5.82
C THR A 201 -20.90 5.46 -4.97
N VAL A 202 -20.77 4.18 -4.66
CA VAL A 202 -21.70 3.39 -3.82
C VAL A 202 -20.91 2.68 -2.72
N ALA A 203 -21.57 2.49 -1.58
CA ALA A 203 -21.03 1.74 -0.46
C ALA A 203 -21.47 0.27 -0.56
N ILE A 204 -20.52 -0.64 -0.57
CA ILE A 204 -20.72 -2.09 -0.57
C ILE A 204 -20.12 -2.67 0.70
N PRO A 205 -20.82 -3.46 1.51
CA PRO A 205 -20.24 -4.04 2.72
C PRO A 205 -19.01 -4.90 2.41
N ALA A 206 -18.02 -4.89 3.30
CA ALA A 206 -16.90 -5.80 3.22
C ALA A 206 -17.32 -7.27 3.37
N LEU A 207 -16.54 -8.19 2.80
CA LEU A 207 -16.77 -9.65 2.78
C LEU A 207 -17.99 -10.09 1.96
N GLU A 208 -18.46 -9.26 1.04
CA GLU A 208 -19.57 -9.57 0.13
C GLU A 208 -19.09 -9.81 -1.32
N GLU A 209 -20.01 -9.90 -2.27
CA GLU A 209 -19.74 -10.09 -3.71
C GLU A 209 -18.74 -11.21 -4.02
N TYR A 210 -18.93 -12.37 -3.39
CA TYR A 210 -18.07 -13.56 -3.52
C TYR A 210 -18.01 -14.07 -4.96
N GLU A 211 -16.80 -14.42 -5.40
CA GLU A 211 -16.51 -15.14 -6.63
C GLU A 211 -15.23 -15.98 -6.46
N THR A 212 -14.88 -16.77 -7.45
CA THR A 212 -13.61 -17.52 -7.50
C THR A 212 -12.80 -17.10 -8.71
N LEU A 213 -11.49 -17.09 -8.56
CA LEU A 213 -10.53 -16.78 -9.62
C LEU A 213 -9.53 -17.93 -9.75
N GLU A 214 -9.39 -18.45 -10.98
CA GLU A 214 -8.34 -19.43 -11.27
C GLU A 214 -7.05 -18.73 -11.63
N LEU A 215 -5.99 -19.03 -10.92
CA LEU A 215 -4.64 -18.59 -11.22
C LEU A 215 -3.79 -19.77 -11.71
N PRO A 216 -2.70 -19.49 -12.43
CA PRO A 216 -1.79 -20.55 -12.87
C PRO A 216 -1.25 -21.39 -11.70
N GLU A 217 -1.01 -22.68 -11.96
CA GLU A 217 -0.30 -23.54 -11.02
C GLU A 217 1.07 -22.95 -10.64
N PRO A 218 1.53 -23.03 -9.40
CA PRO A 218 0.97 -23.82 -8.28
C PRO A 218 -0.08 -23.13 -7.42
N ILE A 219 -0.57 -21.93 -7.77
CA ILE A 219 -1.50 -21.16 -6.93
C ILE A 219 -2.90 -21.77 -6.96
N GLY A 220 -3.43 -22.05 -8.17
CA GLY A 220 -4.74 -22.66 -8.37
C GLY A 220 -5.89 -21.70 -8.04
N THR A 221 -7.00 -22.25 -7.53
CA THR A 221 -8.23 -21.50 -7.24
C THR A 221 -8.08 -20.65 -5.98
N LEU A 222 -8.41 -19.37 -6.10
CA LEU A 222 -8.58 -18.44 -4.97
C LEU A 222 -10.04 -17.95 -4.90
N GLU A 223 -10.49 -17.62 -3.70
CA GLU A 223 -11.74 -16.90 -3.49
C GLU A 223 -11.51 -15.40 -3.46
N ALA A 224 -12.44 -14.65 -4.07
CA ALA A 224 -12.41 -13.19 -4.14
C ALA A 224 -13.66 -12.61 -3.45
N PHE A 225 -13.48 -11.54 -2.71
CA PHE A 225 -14.56 -10.82 -2.04
C PHE A 225 -14.18 -9.37 -1.77
N THR A 226 -15.18 -8.53 -1.48
CA THR A 226 -14.98 -7.11 -1.24
C THR A 226 -14.24 -6.84 0.05
N THR A 227 -13.26 -5.89 -0.01
CA THR A 227 -12.52 -5.38 1.14
C THR A 227 -12.47 -3.86 1.12
N ALA A 228 -12.54 -3.26 2.31
CA ALA A 228 -12.52 -1.80 2.45
C ALA A 228 -11.13 -1.22 2.20
N GLY A 229 -11.08 0.00 1.69
CA GLY A 229 -9.86 0.80 1.58
C GLY A 229 -9.02 0.57 0.32
N GLY A 230 -9.17 -0.56 -0.40
CA GLY A 230 -8.27 -0.91 -1.51
C GLY A 230 -8.27 0.07 -2.70
N LEU A 231 -9.37 0.77 -2.96
CA LEU A 231 -9.43 1.85 -3.95
C LEU A 231 -9.11 3.23 -3.39
N SER A 232 -9.20 3.40 -2.07
CA SER A 232 -8.99 4.68 -1.38
C SER A 232 -9.68 5.85 -2.08
N THR A 233 -8.92 6.79 -2.63
CA THR A 233 -9.41 7.99 -3.32
C THR A 233 -9.93 7.73 -4.73
N ALA A 234 -9.54 6.64 -5.38
CA ALA A 234 -9.83 6.38 -6.79
C ALA A 234 -11.35 6.32 -7.08
N SER A 235 -12.18 5.80 -6.15
CA SER A 235 -13.63 5.82 -6.32
C SER A 235 -14.21 7.25 -6.41
N THR A 236 -13.66 8.20 -5.66
CA THR A 236 -14.06 9.61 -5.74
C THR A 236 -13.48 10.30 -6.97
N THR A 237 -12.21 10.03 -7.27
CA THR A 237 -11.47 10.61 -8.40
C THR A 237 -12.09 10.27 -9.75
N PHE A 238 -12.60 9.04 -9.90
CA PHE A 238 -13.17 8.54 -11.15
C PHE A 238 -14.72 8.54 -11.17
N GLU A 239 -15.37 9.07 -10.15
CA GLU A 239 -16.83 9.25 -10.16
C GLU A 239 -17.25 10.11 -11.36
N GLY A 240 -18.26 9.65 -12.11
CA GLY A 240 -18.72 10.28 -13.35
C GLY A 240 -17.79 10.10 -14.55
N LYS A 241 -16.59 9.54 -14.39
CA LYS A 241 -15.63 9.26 -15.48
C LYS A 241 -15.66 7.77 -15.89
N LEU A 242 -15.83 6.88 -14.93
CA LEU A 242 -15.98 5.44 -15.16
C LEU A 242 -17.42 5.02 -14.85
N ARG A 243 -17.92 4.03 -15.58
CA ARG A 243 -19.19 3.38 -15.28
C ARG A 243 -19.05 2.44 -14.08
N THR A 244 -17.97 1.69 -14.04
CA THR A 244 -17.66 0.73 -12.97
C THR A 244 -16.21 0.86 -12.50
N LEU A 245 -15.99 0.85 -11.18
CA LEU A 245 -14.67 0.68 -10.58
C LEU A 245 -14.83 -0.12 -9.30
N GLN A 246 -14.11 -1.24 -9.20
CA GLN A 246 -14.12 -2.08 -7.99
C GLN A 246 -12.77 -2.77 -7.75
N ASN A 247 -12.55 -3.18 -6.50
CA ASN A 247 -11.51 -4.14 -6.16
C ASN A 247 -12.05 -5.27 -5.29
N LYS A 248 -11.43 -6.44 -5.38
CA LYS A 248 -11.67 -7.58 -4.50
C LYS A 248 -10.34 -8.17 -4.06
N THR A 249 -10.25 -8.51 -2.80
CA THR A 249 -9.10 -9.23 -2.26
C THR A 249 -9.24 -10.72 -2.51
N LEU A 250 -8.13 -11.36 -2.88
CA LEU A 250 -8.03 -12.80 -3.09
C LEU A 250 -7.49 -13.49 -1.84
N ARG A 251 -8.09 -14.62 -1.49
CA ARG A 251 -7.65 -15.48 -0.37
C ARG A 251 -7.76 -16.95 -0.76
N TYR A 252 -7.06 -17.81 -0.04
CA TYR A 252 -7.25 -19.27 -0.17
C TYR A 252 -8.65 -19.68 0.25
N PRO A 253 -9.24 -20.72 -0.38
CA PRO A 253 -10.61 -21.16 -0.11
C PRO A 253 -10.90 -21.43 1.36
N GLY A 254 -12.04 -20.93 1.83
CA GLY A 254 -12.51 -21.05 3.21
C GLY A 254 -12.15 -19.88 4.12
N ASN A 255 -11.27 -18.98 3.70
CA ASN A 255 -10.86 -17.82 4.51
C ASN A 255 -12.00 -16.83 4.72
N ARG A 256 -12.79 -16.54 3.67
CA ARG A 256 -13.96 -15.67 3.78
C ARG A 256 -14.96 -16.16 4.83
N GLU A 257 -15.25 -17.45 4.88
CA GLU A 257 -16.18 -18.01 5.86
C GLU A 257 -15.66 -17.81 7.31
N GLN A 258 -14.37 -17.97 7.55
CA GLN A 258 -13.75 -17.69 8.84
C GLN A 258 -13.92 -16.22 9.23
N LEU A 259 -13.66 -15.29 8.30
CA LEU A 259 -13.82 -13.85 8.51
C LEU A 259 -15.27 -13.46 8.75
N LYS A 260 -16.22 -14.07 8.02
CA LYS A 260 -17.66 -13.88 8.25
C LYS A 260 -18.10 -14.33 9.64
N VAL A 261 -17.55 -15.40 10.17
CA VAL A 261 -17.81 -15.83 11.55
C VAL A 261 -17.32 -14.77 12.55
N MET A 262 -16.10 -14.25 12.36
CA MET A 262 -15.56 -13.16 13.20
C MET A 262 -16.43 -11.90 13.13
N GLN A 263 -16.84 -11.50 11.92
CA GLN A 263 -17.72 -10.34 11.69
C GLN A 263 -19.07 -10.54 12.39
N ASN A 264 -19.73 -11.70 12.20
CA ASN A 264 -21.04 -11.98 12.78
C ASN A 264 -21.01 -12.08 14.32
N LEU A 265 -19.87 -12.43 14.91
CA LEU A 265 -19.66 -12.40 16.36
C LEU A 265 -19.36 -11.00 16.91
N GLY A 266 -19.19 -9.99 16.03
CA GLY A 266 -18.81 -8.64 16.41
C GLY A 266 -17.32 -8.52 16.83
N LEU A 267 -16.47 -9.50 16.50
CA LEU A 267 -15.04 -9.47 16.85
C LEU A 267 -14.26 -8.41 16.06
N LEU A 268 -14.82 -7.91 14.97
CA LEU A 268 -14.22 -6.81 14.18
C LEU A 268 -14.69 -5.42 14.65
N ASP A 269 -15.61 -5.32 15.62
CA ASP A 269 -16.19 -4.06 16.07
C ASP A 269 -15.21 -3.25 16.92
N LEU A 270 -15.28 -1.93 16.78
CA LEU A 270 -14.52 -0.95 17.57
C LEU A 270 -15.31 -0.38 18.75
N GLU A 271 -16.64 -0.54 18.75
CA GLU A 271 -17.49 -0.10 19.84
C GLU A 271 -17.26 -0.99 21.08
N PRO A 272 -16.97 -0.38 22.26
CA PRO A 272 -16.69 -1.14 23.46
C PRO A 272 -17.93 -1.90 23.97
N ILE A 273 -17.70 -3.11 24.43
CA ILE A 273 -18.71 -3.92 25.16
C ILE A 273 -18.33 -4.03 26.63
N ILE A 274 -19.29 -4.31 27.50
CA ILE A 274 -19.03 -4.53 28.93
C ILE A 274 -18.94 -6.02 29.22
N VAL A 275 -17.77 -6.48 29.71
CA VAL A 275 -17.51 -7.85 30.14
C VAL A 275 -17.10 -7.81 31.61
N ASP A 276 -17.88 -8.42 32.48
CA ASP A 276 -17.65 -8.45 33.93
C ASP A 276 -17.39 -7.05 34.54
N GLY A 277 -18.10 -6.02 34.02
CA GLY A 277 -17.97 -4.64 34.48
C GLY A 277 -16.77 -3.87 33.88
N GLN A 278 -15.99 -4.46 33.00
CA GLN A 278 -14.87 -3.82 32.33
C GLN A 278 -15.25 -3.46 30.87
N SER A 279 -14.79 -2.30 30.40
CA SER A 279 -14.95 -1.88 29.01
C SER A 279 -13.89 -2.57 28.16
N VAL A 280 -14.32 -3.31 27.14
CA VAL A 280 -13.46 -4.10 26.25
C VAL A 280 -13.83 -3.81 24.82
N ILE A 281 -12.85 -3.51 23.96
CA ILE A 281 -13.03 -3.38 22.50
C ILE A 281 -12.83 -4.77 21.88
N PRO A 282 -13.85 -5.36 21.22
CA PRO A 282 -13.77 -6.73 20.68
C PRO A 282 -12.60 -6.92 19.71
N ARG A 283 -12.35 -5.96 18.83
CA ARG A 283 -11.24 -6.01 17.85
C ARG A 283 -9.87 -6.12 18.52
N HIS A 284 -9.65 -5.43 19.64
CA HIS A 284 -8.38 -5.54 20.36
C HIS A 284 -8.17 -6.93 20.95
N VAL A 285 -9.26 -7.57 21.43
CA VAL A 285 -9.18 -8.97 21.86
C VAL A 285 -8.87 -9.91 20.70
N LEU A 286 -9.50 -9.68 19.54
CA LEU A 286 -9.18 -10.43 18.33
C LEU A 286 -7.71 -10.30 17.96
N HIS A 287 -7.16 -9.09 17.99
CA HIS A 287 -5.75 -8.84 17.65
C HIS A 287 -4.81 -9.63 18.55
N GLU A 288 -5.01 -9.58 19.88
CA GLU A 288 -4.19 -10.32 20.83
C GLU A 288 -4.22 -11.85 20.63
N LEU A 289 -5.35 -12.38 20.17
CA LEU A 289 -5.53 -13.82 19.96
C LEU A 289 -5.08 -14.27 18.55
N TRP A 290 -5.29 -13.45 17.53
CA TRP A 290 -5.12 -13.84 16.13
C TRP A 290 -3.73 -13.51 15.60
N ASP A 291 -3.20 -12.33 15.90
CA ASP A 291 -1.90 -11.88 15.42
C ASP A 291 -0.76 -12.90 15.66
N PRO A 292 -0.59 -13.47 16.88
CA PRO A 292 0.46 -14.44 17.11
C PRO A 292 0.34 -15.73 16.27
N GLN A 293 -0.88 -16.05 15.79
CA GLN A 293 -1.14 -17.25 14.99
C GLN A 293 -0.85 -17.06 13.52
N ILE A 294 -1.01 -15.82 13.01
CA ILE A 294 -0.86 -15.51 11.58
C ILE A 294 0.41 -14.71 11.27
N ARG A 295 1.11 -14.18 12.27
CA ARG A 295 2.31 -13.36 12.09
C ARG A 295 3.37 -14.11 11.28
N ALA A 296 3.79 -13.51 10.15
CA ALA A 296 4.88 -14.02 9.35
C ALA A 296 6.21 -14.02 10.13
N ASP A 297 6.93 -15.10 10.07
CA ASP A 297 8.29 -15.25 10.61
C ASP A 297 9.37 -14.92 9.53
N GLU A 298 10.64 -15.21 9.87
CA GLU A 298 11.77 -14.96 8.96
C GLU A 298 11.84 -15.97 7.80
N ASN A 299 11.14 -17.12 7.92
CA ASN A 299 11.13 -18.17 6.91
C ASN A 299 9.92 -18.09 5.98
N THR A 300 8.97 -17.23 6.29
CA THR A 300 7.75 -17.08 5.51
C THR A 300 8.07 -16.60 4.11
N LYS A 301 7.75 -17.42 3.12
CA LYS A 301 7.79 -17.07 1.70
C LYS A 301 6.39 -16.80 1.22
N ASP A 302 6.24 -15.72 0.49
CA ASP A 302 4.96 -15.26 -0.01
C ASP A 302 5.02 -14.93 -1.51
N PHE A 303 3.87 -14.68 -2.06
CA PHE A 303 3.70 -14.02 -3.33
C PHE A 303 2.66 -12.90 -3.23
N ILE A 304 2.77 -11.92 -4.10
CA ILE A 304 1.70 -10.96 -4.38
C ILE A 304 1.20 -11.21 -5.79
N PHE A 305 -0.10 -11.04 -5.97
CA PHE A 305 -0.75 -11.02 -7.28
C PHE A 305 -1.65 -9.81 -7.36
N ILE A 306 -1.59 -9.10 -8.48
CA ILE A 306 -2.51 -8.01 -8.82
C ILE A 306 -2.94 -8.20 -10.25
N ARG A 307 -4.26 -8.24 -10.49
CA ARG A 307 -4.88 -8.18 -11.82
C ARG A 307 -5.67 -6.89 -11.90
N ALA A 308 -5.36 -6.05 -12.87
CA ALA A 308 -6.17 -4.91 -13.27
C ALA A 308 -6.77 -5.18 -14.64
N LEU A 309 -8.10 -5.14 -14.75
CA LEU A 309 -8.83 -5.31 -16.01
C LEU A 309 -9.57 -4.03 -16.32
N ALA A 310 -9.24 -3.40 -17.44
CA ALA A 310 -9.99 -2.26 -17.97
C ALA A 310 -10.75 -2.67 -19.22
N GLN A 311 -12.02 -2.31 -19.31
CA GLN A 311 -12.87 -2.52 -20.48
C GLN A 311 -13.32 -1.18 -21.02
N GLY A 312 -13.36 -1.06 -22.35
CA GLY A 312 -13.74 0.20 -22.99
C GLY A 312 -13.50 0.14 -24.48
N VAL A 313 -13.14 1.29 -25.08
CA VAL A 313 -12.91 1.41 -26.51
C VAL A 313 -11.45 1.69 -26.81
N SER A 314 -10.87 1.00 -27.78
CA SER A 314 -9.56 1.27 -28.38
C SER A 314 -9.67 1.14 -29.91
N ASP A 315 -9.17 2.12 -30.66
CA ASP A 315 -9.28 2.18 -32.13
C ASP A 315 -10.72 1.96 -32.67
N GLY A 316 -11.71 2.46 -31.91
CA GLY A 316 -13.14 2.35 -32.25
C GLY A 316 -13.77 0.97 -32.02
N ARG A 317 -13.11 0.05 -31.31
CA ARG A 317 -13.59 -1.29 -31.00
C ARG A 317 -13.67 -1.49 -29.50
N GLU A 318 -14.66 -2.30 -29.07
CA GLU A 318 -14.73 -2.75 -27.67
C GLU A 318 -13.50 -3.62 -27.37
N THR A 319 -12.76 -3.23 -26.35
CA THR A 319 -11.47 -3.83 -26.02
C THR A 319 -11.33 -4.02 -24.53
N GLU A 320 -10.74 -5.13 -24.13
CA GLU A 320 -10.31 -5.41 -22.77
C GLU A 320 -8.79 -5.31 -22.67
N ALA A 321 -8.29 -4.61 -21.66
CA ALA A 321 -6.88 -4.56 -21.30
C ALA A 321 -6.69 -5.25 -19.94
N GLU A 322 -6.12 -6.44 -19.94
CA GLU A 322 -5.79 -7.19 -18.73
C GLU A 322 -4.31 -7.00 -18.40
N VAL A 323 -4.02 -6.44 -17.24
CA VAL A 323 -2.69 -6.23 -16.68
C VAL A 323 -2.51 -7.15 -15.48
N ASN A 324 -1.49 -7.98 -15.48
CA ASN A 324 -1.16 -8.87 -14.37
C ASN A 324 0.24 -8.59 -13.83
N LEU A 325 0.37 -8.62 -12.50
CA LEU A 325 1.63 -8.68 -11.79
C LEU A 325 1.58 -9.88 -10.84
N LEU A 326 2.51 -10.81 -11.00
CA LEU A 326 2.77 -11.90 -10.07
C LEU A 326 4.22 -11.81 -9.61
N HIS A 327 4.44 -11.71 -8.32
CA HIS A 327 5.79 -11.54 -7.77
C HIS A 327 5.95 -12.37 -6.50
N TYR A 328 7.15 -12.90 -6.30
CA TYR A 328 7.46 -13.83 -5.21
C TYR A 328 8.52 -13.27 -4.25
N PHE A 329 8.65 -13.90 -3.11
CA PHE A 329 9.76 -13.72 -2.18
C PHE A 329 11.11 -13.70 -2.91
N ASP A 330 11.97 -12.71 -2.60
CA ASP A 330 13.31 -12.60 -3.21
C ASP A 330 14.36 -13.31 -2.34
N GLU A 331 14.79 -14.48 -2.76
CA GLU A 331 15.85 -15.28 -2.09
C GLU A 331 17.18 -14.52 -1.94
N ARG A 332 17.48 -13.57 -2.80
CA ARG A 332 18.72 -12.81 -2.79
C ARG A 332 18.76 -11.75 -1.69
N THR A 333 17.66 -11.06 -1.46
CA THR A 333 17.56 -10.00 -0.46
C THR A 333 16.88 -10.45 0.82
N GLY A 334 16.11 -11.55 0.76
CA GLY A 334 15.25 -12.03 1.83
C GLY A 334 14.05 -11.11 2.10
N PHE A 335 13.67 -10.25 1.16
CA PHE A 335 12.43 -9.51 1.26
C PHE A 335 11.25 -10.35 0.78
N THR A 336 10.15 -10.32 1.52
CA THR A 336 8.89 -10.91 1.07
C THR A 336 8.33 -10.16 -0.13
N ALA A 337 7.48 -10.80 -0.92
CA ALA A 337 6.81 -10.15 -2.03
C ALA A 337 5.97 -8.94 -1.57
N MET A 338 5.31 -9.06 -0.41
CA MET A 338 4.56 -7.97 0.19
C MET A 338 5.46 -6.80 0.64
N GLU A 339 6.65 -7.08 1.22
CA GLU A 339 7.63 -6.04 1.56
C GLU A 339 8.11 -5.30 0.31
N GLN A 340 8.32 -6.02 -0.79
CA GLN A 340 8.70 -5.45 -2.07
C GLN A 340 7.55 -4.65 -2.69
N GLY A 341 6.36 -5.23 -2.78
CA GLY A 341 5.19 -4.56 -3.36
C GLY A 341 4.82 -3.26 -2.64
N THR A 342 4.88 -3.25 -1.33
CA THR A 342 4.55 -2.08 -0.51
C THR A 342 5.72 -1.09 -0.43
N GLY A 343 6.87 -1.56 0.06
CA GLY A 343 8.01 -0.67 0.34
C GLY A 343 8.63 -0.08 -0.92
N TRP A 344 8.71 -0.85 -2.01
CA TRP A 344 9.32 -0.35 -3.24
C TRP A 344 8.39 0.55 -4.04
N HIS A 345 7.06 0.31 -4.00
CA HIS A 345 6.13 1.26 -4.60
C HIS A 345 6.24 2.64 -3.92
N ALA A 346 6.20 2.70 -2.59
CA ALA A 346 6.41 3.94 -1.86
C ALA A 346 7.76 4.58 -2.20
N ALA A 347 8.84 3.80 -2.27
CA ALA A 347 10.17 4.29 -2.60
C ALA A 347 10.27 4.85 -4.03
N ILE A 348 9.59 4.23 -5.01
CA ILE A 348 9.52 4.74 -6.39
C ILE A 348 8.94 6.15 -6.39
N LEU A 349 7.79 6.34 -5.72
CA LEU A 349 7.13 7.64 -5.65
C LEU A 349 7.91 8.65 -4.80
N THR A 350 8.51 8.23 -3.68
CA THR A 350 9.39 9.10 -2.87
C THR A 350 10.59 9.59 -3.68
N GLY A 351 11.21 8.71 -4.47
CA GLY A 351 12.28 9.10 -5.38
C GLY A 351 11.81 10.07 -6.49
N ALA A 352 10.62 9.86 -7.05
CA ALA A 352 10.01 10.76 -8.03
C ALA A 352 9.73 12.15 -7.42
N ILE A 353 9.23 12.21 -6.19
CA ILE A 353 9.03 13.44 -5.43
C ILE A 353 10.37 14.18 -5.26
N ALA A 354 11.41 13.50 -4.79
CA ALA A 354 12.73 14.12 -4.57
C ALA A 354 13.33 14.68 -5.87
N ARG A 355 13.03 14.08 -7.02
CA ARG A 355 13.45 14.55 -8.34
C ARG A 355 12.59 15.67 -8.91
N GLY A 356 11.48 16.04 -8.24
CA GLY A 356 10.53 17.05 -8.73
C GLY A 356 9.67 16.55 -9.90
N GLU A 357 9.43 15.25 -10.00
CA GLU A 357 8.63 14.62 -11.06
C GLU A 357 7.13 14.55 -10.72
N VAL A 358 6.77 14.83 -9.47
CA VAL A 358 5.38 14.88 -8.98
C VAL A 358 4.99 16.32 -8.74
N GLU A 359 3.78 16.70 -9.15
CA GLU A 359 3.25 18.06 -8.93
C GLU A 359 3.22 18.42 -7.44
N SER A 360 3.44 19.71 -7.12
CA SER A 360 3.37 20.20 -5.74
C SER A 360 1.94 20.20 -5.23
N GLY A 361 1.77 19.73 -4.00
CA GLY A 361 0.48 19.57 -3.34
C GLY A 361 0.39 18.22 -2.63
N VAL A 362 -0.77 17.91 -2.05
CA VAL A 362 -1.11 16.54 -1.67
C VAL A 362 -1.85 15.92 -2.84
N ILE A 363 -1.22 14.96 -3.50
CA ILE A 363 -1.65 14.37 -4.76
C ILE A 363 -2.17 12.96 -4.53
N PRO A 364 -3.41 12.62 -4.93
CA PRO A 364 -3.88 11.24 -4.91
C PRO A 364 -2.94 10.31 -5.70
N VAL A 365 -2.74 9.10 -5.20
CA VAL A 365 -1.77 8.16 -5.79
C VAL A 365 -2.04 7.87 -7.27
N GLU A 366 -3.31 7.88 -7.69
CA GLU A 366 -3.75 7.69 -9.07
C GLU A 366 -3.32 8.80 -10.04
N TYR A 367 -2.84 9.93 -9.53
CA TYR A 367 -2.31 11.04 -10.31
C TYR A 367 -0.81 11.28 -10.10
N ALA A 368 -0.19 10.56 -9.17
CA ALA A 368 1.20 10.81 -8.80
C ALA A 368 2.20 10.40 -9.89
N MET A 369 1.87 9.38 -10.69
CA MET A 369 2.71 8.85 -11.76
C MET A 369 1.85 8.16 -12.81
N THR A 370 2.26 8.22 -14.10
CA THR A 370 1.61 7.43 -15.14
C THR A 370 1.88 5.94 -14.92
N GLY A 371 0.92 5.08 -15.31
CA GLY A 371 1.08 3.64 -15.21
C GLY A 371 2.28 3.14 -15.99
N LYS A 372 2.51 3.69 -17.20
CA LYS A 372 3.68 3.38 -18.03
C LYS A 372 5.00 3.68 -17.32
N ALA A 373 5.15 4.87 -16.72
CA ALA A 373 6.36 5.24 -15.99
C ALA A 373 6.58 4.32 -14.78
N PHE A 374 5.51 3.97 -14.06
CA PHE A 374 5.60 3.02 -12.97
C PHE A 374 6.09 1.65 -13.43
N VAL A 375 5.53 1.08 -14.51
CA VAL A 375 5.93 -0.23 -15.04
C VAL A 375 7.41 -0.24 -15.44
N GLU A 376 7.93 0.86 -16.00
CA GLU A 376 9.35 1.01 -16.29
C GLU A 376 10.23 0.98 -15.02
N HIS A 377 9.79 1.65 -13.95
CA HIS A 377 10.47 1.62 -12.63
C HIS A 377 10.37 0.25 -11.96
N ALA A 378 9.21 -0.39 -12.04
CA ALA A 378 8.96 -1.73 -11.50
C ALA A 378 9.84 -2.79 -12.19
N GLY A 379 9.96 -2.73 -13.52
CA GLY A 379 10.82 -3.64 -14.28
C GLY A 379 12.30 -3.57 -13.89
N LYS A 380 12.83 -2.38 -13.57
CA LYS A 380 14.21 -2.23 -13.05
C LYS A 380 14.42 -2.94 -11.70
N ARG A 381 13.36 -3.22 -10.98
CA ARG A 381 13.34 -3.89 -9.66
C ARG A 381 13.02 -5.38 -9.74
N GLY A 382 12.74 -5.87 -10.95
CA GLY A 382 12.44 -7.28 -11.18
C GLY A 382 10.96 -7.63 -11.10
N PHE A 383 10.06 -6.65 -11.01
CA PHE A 383 8.64 -6.92 -11.20
C PHE A 383 8.36 -7.18 -12.68
N GLU A 384 7.66 -8.26 -12.97
CA GLU A 384 7.18 -8.58 -14.30
C GLU A 384 5.70 -8.23 -14.41
N VAL A 385 5.41 -7.22 -15.23
CA VAL A 385 4.04 -6.79 -15.53
C VAL A 385 3.71 -7.24 -16.94
N THR A 386 2.68 -8.07 -17.07
CA THR A 386 2.17 -8.53 -18.37
C THR A 386 0.94 -7.76 -18.77
N VAL A 387 0.75 -7.56 -20.07
CA VAL A 387 -0.42 -6.89 -20.65
C VAL A 387 -0.99 -7.75 -21.76
N GLU A 388 -2.27 -8.03 -21.72
CA GLU A 388 -3.02 -8.66 -22.79
C GLU A 388 -4.16 -7.75 -23.24
N LEU A 389 -4.23 -7.53 -24.56
CA LEU A 389 -5.34 -6.82 -25.18
C LEU A 389 -6.22 -7.83 -25.92
N ARG A 390 -7.53 -7.79 -25.66
CA ARG A 390 -8.50 -8.67 -26.32
C ARG A 390 -9.64 -7.82 -26.86
N GLU A 391 -10.00 -8.00 -28.14
CA GLU A 391 -11.25 -7.43 -28.68
C GLU A 391 -12.41 -8.21 -28.07
N SER A 392 -13.38 -7.49 -27.47
CA SER A 392 -14.65 -8.08 -27.01
C SER A 392 -15.59 -8.23 -28.22
N GLU A 393 -16.23 -9.38 -28.35
CA GLU A 393 -17.21 -9.65 -29.44
C GLU A 393 -18.50 -8.80 -29.29
#